data_48cf99105d522f62f717fbee69843d4e
#
_entry.id   48cf99105d522f62f717fbee69843d4e
#
_cell.length_a   1.000
_cell.length_b   1.000
_cell.length_c   1.000
_cell.angle_alpha   90.00
_cell.angle_beta   90.00
_cell.angle_gamma   90.00
#
_symmetry.space_group_name_H-M   'P 1'
#
loop_
_entity.id
_entity.type
_entity.pdbx_description
1 polymer ?
#
loop_
_entity_poly.entity_id
_entity_poly.type
_entity_poly.pdbx_seq_one_letter_code
_entity_poly.pdbx_strand_id
1 'polypeptide(L)' 'MKYREVTKKLKALGCLELSNKRKGSYRNWYNPKAKTVVPVPVPDWGSKDLKTGTLRSAVKDLGFDWEEFKKA' A
#
# COMPACT_ATOMS: atom_id res chain seq x y z
N MET A 1 -4.13 -11.23 3.60
CA MET A 1 -4.04 -10.56 2.28
C MET A 1 -2.59 -10.53 1.83
N LYS A 2 -2.32 -10.98 0.63
CA LYS A 2 -0.98 -11.03 0.08
C LYS A 2 -0.63 -9.72 -0.63
N TYR A 3 0.65 -9.45 -0.79
CA TYR A 3 1.11 -8.22 -1.45
C TYR A 3 0.47 -8.02 -2.83
N ARG A 4 0.32 -9.10 -3.60
CA ARG A 4 -0.33 -9.05 -4.90
C ARG A 4 -1.73 -8.45 -4.83
N GLU A 5 -2.52 -8.87 -3.84
CA GLU A 5 -3.88 -8.36 -3.63
C GLU A 5 -3.86 -6.89 -3.20
N VAL A 6 -2.91 -6.55 -2.33
CA VAL A 6 -2.75 -5.17 -1.85
C VAL A 6 -2.42 -4.24 -3.03
N THR A 7 -1.48 -4.62 -3.88
CA THR A 7 -1.10 -3.78 -5.03
C THR A 7 -2.26 -3.58 -5.98
N LYS A 8 -3.03 -4.63 -6.23
CA LYS A 8 -4.19 -4.56 -7.10
C LYS A 8 -5.21 -3.56 -6.57
N LYS A 9 -5.49 -3.61 -5.27
CA LYS A 9 -6.43 -2.69 -4.63
C LYS A 9 -5.90 -1.25 -4.60
N LEU A 10 -4.64 -1.07 -4.30
CA LEU A 10 -4.02 0.27 -4.28
C LEU A 10 -4.05 0.92 -5.68
N LYS A 11 -3.76 0.16 -6.71
CA LYS A 11 -3.85 0.66 -8.09
C LYS A 11 -5.27 1.03 -8.45
N ALA A 12 -6.25 0.23 -8.02
CA ALA A 12 -7.66 0.53 -8.27
C ALA A 12 -8.09 1.82 -7.58
N LEU A 13 -7.46 2.17 -6.46
CA LEU A 13 -7.72 3.41 -5.74
C LEU A 13 -6.92 4.60 -6.28
N GLY A 14 -6.11 4.39 -7.31
CA GLY A 14 -5.33 5.45 -7.92
C GLY A 14 -3.96 5.69 -7.31
N CYS A 15 -3.51 4.80 -6.44
CA CYS A 15 -2.17 4.90 -5.87
C CYS A 15 -1.12 4.45 -6.86
N LEU A 16 0.09 4.98 -6.70
CA LEU A 16 1.22 4.65 -7.56
C LEU A 16 2.36 4.09 -6.73
N GLU A 17 3.02 3.07 -7.28
CA GLU A 17 4.20 2.49 -6.67
C GLU A 17 5.43 3.26 -7.13
N LEU A 18 6.24 3.71 -6.18
CA LEU A 18 7.48 4.37 -6.51
C LEU A 18 8.55 3.32 -6.81
N SER A 19 9.33 3.59 -7.86
CA SER A 19 10.45 2.76 -8.20
C SER A 19 11.47 2.80 -7.07
N ASN A 20 11.71 1.64 -6.46
CA ASN A 20 12.62 1.54 -5.33
C ASN A 20 13.85 0.76 -5.75
N LYS A 21 14.99 1.46 -5.80
CA LYS A 21 16.28 0.86 -6.16
C LYS A 21 16.93 0.18 -4.96
N ARG A 22 16.38 0.31 -3.77
CA ARG A 22 16.94 -0.30 -2.57
C ARG A 22 16.53 -1.76 -2.48
N LYS A 23 17.48 -2.61 -2.13
CA LYS A 23 17.21 -3.99 -1.78
C LYS A 23 16.49 -4.00 -0.44
N GLY A 24 15.27 -4.47 -0.44
CA GLY A 24 14.48 -4.56 0.78
C GLY A 24 13.11 -5.12 0.49
N SER A 25 12.44 -5.57 1.54
CA SER A 25 11.11 -6.16 1.44
C SER A 25 10.01 -5.12 1.44
N TYR A 26 10.34 -3.83 1.46
CA TYR A 26 9.35 -2.76 1.45
C TYR A 26 9.31 -2.07 0.11
N ARG A 27 8.09 -1.81 -0.37
CA ARG A 27 7.82 -1.01 -1.57
C ARG A 27 7.13 0.26 -1.16
N ASN A 28 7.54 1.38 -1.70
CA ASN A 28 6.94 2.68 -1.38
C ASN A 28 5.77 2.96 -2.31
N TRP A 29 4.66 3.36 -1.72
CA TRP A 29 3.45 3.74 -2.44
C TRP A 29 3.05 5.15 -2.06
N TYR A 30 2.40 5.85 -2.96
CA TYR A 30 1.86 7.16 -2.64
C TYR A 30 0.50 7.36 -3.32
N ASN A 31 -0.29 8.27 -2.74
CA ASN A 31 -1.59 8.64 -3.25
C ASN A 31 -1.49 10.07 -3.79
N PRO A 32 -1.49 10.27 -5.13
CA PRO A 32 -1.36 11.61 -5.70
C PRO A 32 -2.52 12.55 -5.37
N LYS A 33 -3.65 12.00 -4.92
CA LYS A 33 -4.82 12.78 -4.53
C LYS A 33 -4.79 13.21 -3.07
N ALA A 34 -3.88 12.65 -2.27
CA ALA A 34 -3.76 13.03 -0.87
C ALA A 34 -3.06 14.39 -0.75
N LYS A 35 -3.46 15.17 0.25
CA LYS A 35 -2.85 16.48 0.49
C LYS A 35 -1.38 16.36 0.88
N THR A 36 -1.02 15.28 1.54
CA THR A 36 0.35 15.02 1.95
C THR A 36 0.89 13.87 1.10
N VAL A 37 1.79 14.19 0.18
CA VAL A 37 2.39 13.17 -0.69
C VAL A 37 3.63 12.64 -0.01
N VAL A 38 3.42 11.75 0.94
CA VAL A 38 4.52 11.08 1.64
C VAL A 38 4.48 9.61 1.24
N PRO A 39 5.58 9.06 0.72
CA PRO A 39 5.60 7.64 0.38
C PRO A 39 5.35 6.77 1.62
N VAL A 40 4.48 5.78 1.47
CA VAL A 40 4.12 4.86 2.54
C VAL A 40 4.75 3.50 2.23
N PRO A 41 5.60 2.97 3.11
CA PRO A 41 6.20 1.66 2.88
C PRO A 41 5.19 0.54 3.13
N VAL A 42 5.09 -0.36 2.15
CA VAL A 42 4.24 -1.55 2.25
C VAL A 42 5.15 -2.77 2.11
N PRO A 43 5.15 -3.68 3.08
CA PRO A 43 6.04 -4.85 2.99
C PRO A 43 5.64 -5.80 1.87
N ASP A 44 6.62 -6.19 1.07
CA ASP A 44 6.45 -7.17 0.00
C ASP A 44 7.05 -8.50 0.48
N TRP A 45 6.20 -9.33 1.05
CA TRP A 45 6.61 -10.64 1.56
C TRP A 45 6.34 -11.77 0.57
N GLY A 46 6.18 -11.44 -0.70
CA GLY A 46 5.93 -12.43 -1.73
C GLY A 46 4.59 -13.14 -1.54
N SER A 47 4.62 -14.45 -1.37
CA SER A 47 3.41 -15.25 -1.22
C SER A 47 2.88 -15.31 0.22
N LYS A 48 3.56 -14.67 1.17
CA LYS A 48 3.11 -14.66 2.57
C LYS A 48 2.05 -13.59 2.78
N ASP A 49 1.12 -13.87 3.71
CA ASP A 49 0.10 -12.90 4.06
C ASP A 49 0.69 -11.76 4.88
N LEU A 50 0.26 -10.55 4.57
CA LEU A 50 0.64 -9.38 5.33
C LEU A 50 -0.22 -9.26 6.59
N LYS A 51 0.39 -8.75 7.66
CA LYS A 51 -0.35 -8.55 8.91
C LYS A 51 -1.39 -7.44 8.72
N THR A 52 -2.61 -7.71 9.17
CA THR A 52 -3.71 -6.76 9.03
C THR A 52 -3.40 -5.40 9.66
N GLY A 53 -2.79 -5.39 10.84
CA GLY A 53 -2.43 -4.15 11.50
C GLY A 53 -1.47 -3.29 10.68
N THR A 54 -0.48 -3.92 10.05
CA THR A 54 0.46 -3.24 9.17
C THR A 54 -0.25 -2.66 7.94
N LEU A 55 -1.13 -3.45 7.34
CA LEU A 55 -1.90 -3.00 6.17
C LEU A 55 -2.83 -1.84 6.51
N ARG A 56 -3.55 -1.94 7.64
CA ARG A 56 -4.46 -0.88 8.05
C ARG A 56 -3.73 0.44 8.29
N SER A 57 -2.57 0.36 8.90
CA SER A 57 -1.73 1.53 9.13
C SER A 57 -1.30 2.17 7.80
N ALA A 58 -0.82 1.35 6.85
CA ALA A 58 -0.39 1.83 5.55
C ALA A 58 -1.56 2.45 4.77
N VAL A 59 -2.72 1.81 4.77
CA VAL A 59 -3.91 2.31 4.09
C VAL A 59 -4.35 3.65 4.67
N LYS A 60 -4.31 3.79 5.99
CA LYS A 60 -4.64 5.03 6.66
C LYS A 60 -3.66 6.14 6.27
N ASP A 61 -2.37 5.81 6.25
CA ASP A 61 -1.33 6.78 5.89
C ASP A 61 -1.47 7.24 4.43
N LEU A 62 -2.03 6.39 3.57
CA LEU A 62 -2.31 6.75 2.18
C LEU A 62 -3.60 7.58 2.04
N GLY A 63 -4.33 7.79 3.12
CA GLY A 63 -5.52 8.63 3.12
C GLY A 63 -6.83 7.91 2.85
N PHE A 64 -6.86 6.60 2.99
CA PHE A 64 -8.07 5.80 2.77
C PHE A 64 -8.57 5.17 4.06
N ASP A 65 -9.89 4.92 4.12
CA ASP A 65 -10.48 4.10 5.16
C ASP A 65 -10.26 2.62 4.84
N TRP A 66 -10.17 1.80 5.87
CA TRP A 66 -10.00 0.36 5.70
C TRP A 66 -11.14 -0.25 4.87
N GLU A 67 -12.38 0.18 5.12
CA GLU A 67 -13.54 -0.31 4.36
C GLU A 67 -13.44 0.04 2.88
N GLU A 68 -13.00 1.25 2.58
CA GLU A 68 -12.79 1.71 1.21
C GLU A 68 -11.75 0.85 0.50
N PHE A 69 -10.65 0.56 1.18
CA PHE A 69 -9.60 -0.28 0.64
C PHE A 69 -10.09 -1.70 0.37
N LYS A 70 -10.85 -2.28 1.31
CA LYS A 70 -11.36 -3.64 1.15
C LYS A 70 -12.29 -3.78 -0.05
N LYS A 71 -13.02 -2.74 -0.38
CA LYS A 71 -13.97 -2.74 -1.50
C LYS A 71 -13.31 -2.48 -2.85
N ALA A 72 -12.08 -2.07 -2.86
CA ALA A 72 -11.38 -1.71 -4.10
C ALA A 72 -11.11 -2.92 -4.99
#